data_4cba6bc43a8d64082b28da6c9a0895be
#
_entry.id   4cba6bc43a8d64082b28da6c9a0895be
#
_cell.length_a   1.000
_cell.length_b   1.000
_cell.length_c   1.000
_cell.angle_alpha   90.00
_cell.angle_beta   90.00
_cell.angle_gamma   90.00
#
_symmetry.space_group_name_H-M   'P 1'
#
loop_
_entity.id
_entity.type
_entity.pdbx_description
1 polymer ?
#
loop_
_entity_poly.entity_id
_entity_poly.type
_entity_poly.pdbx_seq_one_letter_code
_entity_poly.pdbx_strand_id
1 'polypeptide(L)'
;MNKSYDFLVIGGGSAGYAAARTAHDLGLRTAVVDGAEEIGGLCILRGCMPSKSLIESSNRFRAMRRAPEFGLRAEGLSVEPGEILARKRRLIGEFADYRQSQLADGRFDLIRGTAVFTGPHTVAVTPRGGGADETIEFRSALVATGSSVSRVPLA
;
A
#
# COMPACT_ATOMS: atom_id res chain seq x y z
N MET A 1 -28.81 -7.85 -1.39
CA MET A 1 -28.44 -8.78 -2.48
C MET A 1 -27.04 -9.29 -2.18
N ASN A 2 -26.82 -10.60 -2.16
CA ASN A 2 -25.48 -11.16 -1.99
C ASN A 2 -24.63 -10.80 -3.22
N LYS A 3 -23.45 -10.20 -2.99
CA LYS A 3 -22.46 -9.96 -4.05
C LYS A 3 -21.63 -11.23 -4.22
N SER A 4 -21.37 -11.64 -5.47
CA SER A 4 -20.58 -12.84 -5.76
C SER A 4 -19.44 -12.46 -6.72
N TYR A 5 -18.24 -13.00 -6.47
CA TYR A 5 -17.02 -12.73 -7.26
C TYR A 5 -16.28 -14.03 -7.58
N ASP A 6 -15.60 -14.07 -8.71
CA ASP A 6 -14.69 -15.17 -9.05
C ASP A 6 -13.45 -15.13 -8.14
N PHE A 7 -12.96 -13.92 -7.86
CA PHE A 7 -11.77 -13.70 -7.07
C PHE A 7 -11.94 -12.57 -6.06
N LEU A 8 -11.71 -12.86 -4.79
CA LEU A 8 -11.75 -11.91 -3.69
C LEU A 8 -10.34 -11.66 -3.16
N VAL A 9 -9.94 -10.42 -3.03
CA VAL A 9 -8.67 -10.02 -2.42
C VAL A 9 -8.96 -9.33 -1.09
N ILE A 10 -8.34 -9.79 -0.02
CA ILE A 10 -8.44 -9.19 1.31
C ILE A 10 -7.14 -8.46 1.60
N GLY A 11 -7.17 -7.12 1.48
CA GLY A 11 -6.04 -6.20 1.63
C GLY A 11 -5.57 -5.59 0.31
N GLY A 12 -5.66 -4.26 0.19
CA GLY A 12 -5.31 -3.46 -1.00
C GLY A 12 -3.85 -3.00 -1.05
N GLY A 13 -2.95 -3.64 -0.30
CA GLY A 13 -1.52 -3.38 -0.36
C GLY A 13 -0.88 -3.85 -1.67
N SER A 14 0.45 -3.85 -1.73
CA SER A 14 1.18 -4.16 -2.98
C SER A 14 0.85 -5.54 -3.56
N ALA A 15 0.76 -6.56 -2.71
CA ALA A 15 0.41 -7.93 -3.14
C ALA A 15 -1.05 -8.01 -3.59
N GLY A 16 -1.97 -7.44 -2.80
CA GLY A 16 -3.39 -7.48 -3.14
C GLY A 16 -3.72 -6.73 -4.43
N TYR A 17 -3.14 -5.54 -4.62
CA TYR A 17 -3.31 -4.81 -5.87
C TYR A 17 -2.78 -5.59 -7.08
N ALA A 18 -1.57 -6.18 -6.97
CA ALA A 18 -1.00 -6.95 -8.07
C ALA A 18 -1.89 -8.14 -8.45
N ALA A 19 -2.41 -8.85 -7.44
CA ALA A 19 -3.31 -9.98 -7.64
C ALA A 19 -4.66 -9.56 -8.25
N ALA A 20 -5.27 -8.48 -7.74
CA ALA A 20 -6.54 -7.97 -8.26
C ALA A 20 -6.42 -7.55 -9.74
N ARG A 21 -5.33 -6.85 -10.09
CA ARG A 21 -5.05 -6.47 -11.48
C ARG A 21 -4.89 -7.70 -12.37
N THR A 22 -4.09 -8.68 -11.95
CA THR A 22 -3.88 -9.89 -12.73
C THR A 22 -5.18 -10.69 -12.91
N ALA A 23 -5.99 -10.81 -11.85
CA ALA A 23 -7.28 -11.47 -11.93
C ALA A 23 -8.23 -10.76 -12.90
N HIS A 24 -8.30 -9.42 -12.85
CA HIS A 24 -9.06 -8.63 -13.81
C HIS A 24 -8.58 -8.83 -15.25
N ASP A 25 -7.26 -8.80 -15.48
CA ASP A 25 -6.67 -8.99 -16.83
C ASP A 25 -6.96 -10.39 -17.39
N LEU A 26 -7.23 -11.37 -16.51
CA LEU A 26 -7.70 -12.72 -16.86
C LEU A 26 -9.24 -12.81 -17.05
N GLY A 27 -9.95 -11.70 -16.94
CA GLY A 27 -11.40 -11.64 -17.14
C GLY A 27 -12.22 -12.10 -15.91
N LEU A 28 -11.59 -12.23 -14.73
CA LEU A 28 -12.29 -12.64 -13.51
C LEU A 28 -13.02 -11.45 -12.88
N ARG A 29 -14.28 -11.66 -12.48
CA ARG A 29 -15.01 -10.68 -11.67
C ARG A 29 -14.35 -10.60 -10.29
N THR A 30 -13.69 -9.48 -10.02
CA THR A 30 -12.79 -9.32 -8.87
C THR A 30 -13.27 -8.23 -7.93
N ALA A 31 -13.11 -8.46 -6.62
CA ALA A 31 -13.25 -7.41 -5.60
C ALA A 31 -12.02 -7.37 -4.69
N VAL A 32 -11.74 -6.17 -4.17
CA VAL A 32 -10.73 -5.94 -3.13
C VAL A 32 -11.41 -5.39 -1.89
N VAL A 33 -11.28 -6.07 -0.76
CA VAL A 33 -11.73 -5.58 0.55
C VAL A 33 -10.54 -5.00 1.29
N ASP A 34 -10.63 -3.73 1.69
CA ASP A 34 -9.59 -3.06 2.48
C ASP A 34 -10.18 -2.18 3.57
N GLY A 35 -9.90 -2.52 4.83
CA GLY A 35 -10.36 -1.81 6.02
C GLY A 35 -9.37 -0.77 6.54
N ALA A 36 -8.18 -0.64 5.96
CA ALA A 36 -7.18 0.30 6.42
C ALA A 36 -7.64 1.76 6.27
N GLU A 37 -7.18 2.64 7.14
CA GLU A 37 -7.49 4.06 7.06
C GLU A 37 -6.96 4.68 5.78
N GLU A 38 -5.69 4.48 5.53
CA GLU A 38 -4.98 4.91 4.33
C GLU A 38 -4.77 3.71 3.41
N ILE A 39 -5.15 3.86 2.16
CA ILE A 39 -4.86 2.88 1.12
C ILE A 39 -3.41 3.05 0.64
N GLY A 40 -2.71 1.93 0.42
CA GLY A 40 -1.32 1.94 -0.06
C GLY A 40 -0.51 0.78 0.49
N GLY A 41 -0.94 0.28 1.64
CA GLY A 41 -0.27 -0.81 2.35
C GLY A 41 1.06 -0.40 2.97
N LEU A 42 1.63 -1.31 3.75
CA LEU A 42 2.83 -1.07 4.54
C LEU A 42 4.03 -0.59 3.70
N CYS A 43 4.23 -1.17 2.51
CA CYS A 43 5.37 -0.84 1.65
C CYS A 43 5.39 0.63 1.24
N ILE A 44 4.25 1.19 0.80
CA ILE A 44 4.15 2.59 0.39
C ILE A 44 4.20 3.50 1.62
N LEU A 45 3.35 3.23 2.61
CA LEU A 45 3.08 4.18 3.68
C LEU A 45 4.15 4.20 4.78
N ARG A 46 4.68 3.03 5.17
CA ARG A 46 5.50 2.88 6.38
C ARG A 46 6.74 1.99 6.22
N GLY A 47 7.01 1.47 5.00
CA GLY A 47 8.07 0.49 4.76
C GLY A 47 9.08 0.90 3.70
N CYS A 48 8.96 0.28 2.53
CA CYS A 48 9.94 0.37 1.44
C CYS A 48 10.14 1.79 0.93
N MET A 49 9.05 2.51 0.63
CA MET A 49 9.13 3.83 0.01
C MET A 49 9.71 4.89 0.94
N PRO A 50 9.25 5.03 2.21
CA PRO A 50 9.87 5.94 3.15
C PRO A 50 11.36 5.70 3.34
N SER A 51 11.76 4.43 3.55
CA SER A 51 13.17 4.10 3.78
C SER A 51 14.03 4.38 2.55
N LYS A 52 13.58 4.02 1.34
CA LYS A 52 14.32 4.27 0.10
C LYS A 52 14.45 5.76 -0.20
N SER A 53 13.44 6.57 0.09
CA SER A 53 13.53 8.02 -0.10
C SER A 53 14.59 8.68 0.78
N LEU A 54 14.76 8.19 2.02
CA LEU A 54 15.79 8.66 2.95
C LEU A 54 17.19 8.16 2.54
N ILE A 55 17.31 6.88 2.16
CA ILE A 55 18.57 6.31 1.67
C ILE A 55 19.04 7.06 0.43
N GLU A 56 18.15 7.43 -0.49
CA GLU A 56 18.52 8.19 -1.69
C GLU A 56 19.10 9.56 -1.33
N SER A 57 18.53 10.28 -0.36
CA SER A 57 19.10 11.54 0.13
C SER A 57 20.51 11.33 0.71
N SER A 58 20.71 10.27 1.47
CA SER A 58 22.02 9.89 2.01
C SER A 58 23.03 9.54 0.91
N ASN A 59 22.60 8.78 -0.10
CA ASN A 59 23.45 8.41 -1.24
C ASN A 59 23.88 9.65 -2.03
N ARG A 60 22.99 10.61 -2.26
CA ARG A 60 23.33 11.87 -2.93
C ARG A 60 24.36 12.68 -2.15
N PHE A 61 24.19 12.81 -0.85
CA PHE A 61 25.16 13.48 0.01
C PHE A 61 26.53 12.78 -0.03
N ARG A 62 26.53 11.46 0.07
CA ARG A 62 27.76 10.66 -0.06
C ARG A 62 28.46 10.86 -1.42
N ALA A 63 27.68 10.87 -2.51
CA ALA A 63 28.22 11.09 -3.85
C ALA A 63 28.87 12.48 -3.97
N MET A 64 28.23 13.51 -3.45
CA MET A 64 28.80 14.88 -3.42
C MET A 64 30.10 14.95 -2.61
N ARG A 65 30.16 14.28 -1.46
CA ARG A 65 31.41 14.22 -0.66
C ARG A 65 32.56 13.49 -1.37
N ARG A 66 32.25 12.56 -2.25
CA ARG A 66 33.23 11.79 -3.02
C ARG A 66 33.54 12.42 -4.39
N ALA A 67 32.96 13.58 -4.70
CA ALA A 67 33.19 14.27 -5.97
C ALA A 67 34.69 14.45 -6.34
N PRO A 68 35.62 14.71 -5.40
CA PRO A 68 37.05 14.82 -5.73
C PRO A 68 37.66 13.56 -6.34
N GLU A 69 37.16 12.37 -6.01
CA GLU A 69 37.63 11.11 -6.59
C GLU A 69 37.39 11.05 -8.12
N PHE A 70 36.49 11.87 -8.62
CA PHE A 70 36.11 11.97 -10.03
C PHE A 70 36.58 13.27 -10.69
N GLY A 71 37.50 14.00 -10.05
CA GLY A 71 37.98 15.29 -10.54
C GLY A 71 36.95 16.44 -10.43
N LEU A 72 35.88 16.24 -9.68
CA LEU A 72 34.82 17.23 -9.45
C LEU A 72 35.02 17.95 -8.11
N ARG A 73 34.53 19.17 -7.99
CA ARG A 73 34.53 19.94 -6.74
C ARG A 73 33.10 20.16 -6.28
N ALA A 74 32.84 19.91 -5.01
CA ALA A 74 31.59 20.21 -4.34
C ALA A 74 31.92 20.83 -2.99
N GLU A 75 31.56 22.11 -2.82
CA GLU A 75 31.87 22.91 -1.65
C GLU A 75 30.58 23.32 -0.94
N GLY A 76 30.68 23.69 0.34
CA GLY A 76 29.54 24.21 1.10
C GLY A 76 28.40 23.20 1.33
N LEU A 77 28.72 21.92 1.39
CA LEU A 77 27.72 20.88 1.57
C LEU A 77 27.07 20.97 2.94
N SER A 78 25.75 21.12 2.96
CA SER A 78 24.93 21.07 4.17
C SER A 78 23.87 19.98 4.09
N VAL A 79 23.29 19.67 5.22
CA VAL A 79 22.15 18.75 5.33
C VAL A 79 21.01 19.50 5.99
N GLU A 80 19.87 19.54 5.28
CA GLU A 80 18.64 20.18 5.76
C GLU A 80 17.60 19.09 6.11
N PRO A 81 17.56 18.60 7.35
CA PRO A 81 16.69 17.47 7.73
C PRO A 81 15.21 17.75 7.48
N GLY A 82 14.77 19.01 7.64
CA GLY A 82 13.40 19.43 7.38
C GLY A 82 12.99 19.20 5.92
N GLU A 83 13.86 19.56 4.97
CA GLU A 83 13.61 19.39 3.54
C GLU A 83 13.64 17.92 3.11
N ILE A 84 14.53 17.13 3.70
CA ILE A 84 14.58 15.68 3.48
C ILE A 84 13.24 15.04 3.92
N LEU A 85 12.73 15.42 5.08
CA LEU A 85 11.45 14.92 5.59
C LEU A 85 10.26 15.41 4.77
N ALA A 86 10.28 16.68 4.32
CA ALA A 86 9.26 17.24 3.44
C ALA A 86 9.21 16.48 2.10
N ARG A 87 10.39 16.25 1.48
CA ARG A 87 10.50 15.45 0.26
C ARG A 87 9.96 14.04 0.47
N LYS A 88 10.32 13.37 1.57
CA LYS A 88 9.81 12.03 1.89
C LYS A 88 8.26 12.05 1.96
N ARG A 89 7.67 12.99 2.71
CA ARG A 89 6.20 13.07 2.86
C ARG A 89 5.51 13.28 1.51
N ARG A 90 6.02 14.18 0.69
CA ARG A 90 5.48 14.44 -0.66
C ARG A 90 5.49 13.17 -1.52
N LEU A 91 6.62 12.50 -1.62
CA LEU A 91 6.74 11.28 -2.43
C LEU A 91 5.81 10.16 -1.96
N ILE A 92 5.66 9.98 -0.63
CA ILE A 92 4.75 8.97 -0.09
C ILE A 92 3.30 9.33 -0.41
N GLY A 93 2.92 10.61 -0.29
CA GLY A 93 1.58 11.09 -0.68
C GLY A 93 1.30 10.78 -2.15
N GLU A 94 2.19 11.19 -3.06
CA GLU A 94 2.06 10.92 -4.50
C GLU A 94 1.86 9.43 -4.82
N PHE A 95 2.62 8.54 -4.16
CA PHE A 95 2.49 7.09 -4.34
C PHE A 95 1.20 6.54 -3.74
N ALA A 96 0.76 7.06 -2.60
CA ALA A 96 -0.49 6.65 -1.97
C ALA A 96 -1.70 7.05 -2.82
N ASP A 97 -1.72 8.29 -3.29
CA ASP A 97 -2.77 8.82 -4.17
C ASP A 97 -2.84 8.03 -5.49
N TYR A 98 -1.68 7.75 -6.08
CA TYR A 98 -1.61 6.92 -7.29
C TYR A 98 -2.15 5.50 -7.03
N ARG A 99 -1.80 4.87 -5.91
CA ARG A 99 -2.33 3.55 -5.55
C ARG A 99 -3.84 3.59 -5.32
N GLN A 100 -4.32 4.62 -4.65
CA GLN A 100 -5.75 4.79 -4.42
C GLN A 100 -6.51 4.96 -5.73
N SER A 101 -6.01 5.77 -6.66
CA SER A 101 -6.62 5.94 -7.98
C SER A 101 -6.67 4.62 -8.75
N GLN A 102 -5.59 3.83 -8.71
CA GLN A 102 -5.53 2.53 -9.37
C GLN A 102 -6.49 1.49 -8.75
N LEU A 103 -6.78 1.57 -7.46
CA LEU A 103 -7.73 0.68 -6.80
C LEU A 103 -9.18 1.10 -7.04
N ALA A 104 -9.41 2.36 -7.38
CA ALA A 104 -10.73 2.95 -7.60
C ALA A 104 -11.07 3.21 -9.07
N ASP A 105 -10.28 2.72 -10.03
CA ASP A 105 -10.44 3.02 -11.45
C ASP A 105 -11.54 2.20 -12.18
N GLY A 106 -12.26 1.36 -11.44
CA GLY A 106 -13.40 0.61 -11.94
C GLY A 106 -13.07 -0.75 -12.57
N ARG A 107 -11.79 -1.15 -12.60
CA ARG A 107 -11.41 -2.49 -13.08
C ARG A 107 -11.91 -3.61 -12.17
N PHE A 108 -12.04 -3.35 -10.90
CA PHE A 108 -12.58 -4.25 -9.89
C PHE A 108 -13.28 -3.46 -8.78
N ASP A 109 -14.14 -4.13 -8.02
CA ASP A 109 -14.87 -3.47 -6.95
C ASP A 109 -13.95 -3.26 -5.73
N LEU A 110 -13.77 -2.00 -5.30
CA LEU A 110 -13.10 -1.67 -4.04
C LEU A 110 -14.14 -1.53 -2.92
N ILE A 111 -14.07 -2.43 -1.94
CA ILE A 111 -14.97 -2.48 -0.79
C ILE A 111 -14.21 -2.03 0.46
N ARG A 112 -14.63 -0.89 1.02
CA ARG A 112 -14.00 -0.30 2.21
C ARG A 112 -14.61 -0.94 3.47
N GLY A 113 -13.87 -1.90 4.08
CA GLY A 113 -14.37 -2.62 5.25
C GLY A 113 -13.41 -3.70 5.73
N THR A 114 -13.78 -4.35 6.83
CA THR A 114 -13.06 -5.47 7.42
C THR A 114 -13.78 -6.76 7.11
N ALA A 115 -13.07 -7.70 6.49
CA ALA A 115 -13.60 -9.00 6.13
C ALA A 115 -13.32 -10.05 7.21
N VAL A 116 -14.32 -10.86 7.51
CA VAL A 116 -14.22 -12.04 8.38
C VAL A 116 -14.78 -13.25 7.62
N PHE A 117 -14.03 -14.33 7.53
CA PHE A 117 -14.53 -15.57 6.92
C PHE A 117 -15.67 -16.16 7.75
N THR A 118 -16.79 -16.40 7.10
CA THR A 118 -17.98 -17.05 7.68
C THR A 118 -18.21 -18.45 7.13
N GLY A 119 -17.47 -18.82 6.09
CA GLY A 119 -17.48 -20.13 5.46
C GLY A 119 -16.33 -20.29 4.46
N PRO A 120 -16.21 -21.45 3.81
CA PRO A 120 -15.10 -21.72 2.89
C PRO A 120 -15.10 -20.83 1.64
N HIS A 121 -16.25 -20.26 1.28
CA HIS A 121 -16.45 -19.40 0.12
C HIS A 121 -17.25 -18.14 0.45
N THR A 122 -17.30 -17.72 1.71
CA THR A 122 -18.06 -16.57 2.17
C THR A 122 -17.30 -15.76 3.19
N VAL A 123 -17.44 -14.44 3.09
CA VAL A 123 -16.98 -13.48 4.10
C VAL A 123 -18.14 -12.55 4.49
N ALA A 124 -18.17 -12.15 5.74
CA ALA A 124 -18.90 -10.98 6.18
C ALA A 124 -17.97 -9.78 6.14
N VAL A 125 -18.40 -8.68 5.57
CA VAL A 125 -17.65 -7.43 5.50
C VAL A 125 -18.37 -6.36 6.31
N THR A 126 -17.75 -5.92 7.38
CA THR A 126 -18.21 -4.76 8.16
C THR A 126 -17.72 -3.49 7.47
N PRO A 127 -18.64 -2.63 6.95
CA PRO A 127 -18.24 -1.40 6.27
C PRO A 127 -17.46 -0.45 7.20
N ARG A 128 -16.43 0.21 6.67
CA ARG A 128 -15.61 1.14 7.44
C ARG A 128 -16.40 2.35 8.01
N GLY A 129 -17.42 2.81 7.32
CA GLY A 129 -18.29 3.91 7.75
C GLY A 129 -19.35 3.52 8.78
N GLY A 130 -19.37 2.26 9.23
CA GLY A 130 -20.44 1.68 10.00
C GLY A 130 -21.60 1.23 9.10
N GLY A 131 -22.51 0.47 9.67
CA GLY A 131 -23.64 -0.10 8.96
C GLY A 131 -23.76 -1.60 9.19
N ALA A 132 -24.72 -2.23 8.52
CA ALA A 132 -24.91 -3.68 8.58
C ALA A 132 -23.80 -4.39 7.77
N ASP A 133 -23.39 -5.55 8.25
CA ASP A 133 -22.46 -6.41 7.54
C ASP A 133 -23.02 -6.84 6.18
N GLU A 134 -22.19 -6.83 5.16
CA GLU A 134 -22.49 -7.37 3.85
C GLU A 134 -21.89 -8.77 3.71
N THR A 135 -22.69 -9.73 3.27
CA THR A 135 -22.17 -11.07 2.91
C THR A 135 -21.68 -11.06 1.46
N ILE A 136 -20.45 -11.50 1.27
CA ILE A 136 -19.82 -11.64 -0.05
C ILE A 136 -19.46 -13.10 -0.28
N GLU A 137 -19.89 -13.61 -1.41
CA GLU A 137 -19.54 -14.96 -1.89
C GLU A 137 -18.39 -14.86 -2.89
N PHE A 138 -17.52 -15.85 -2.88
CA PHE A 138 -16.38 -15.89 -3.81
C PHE A 138 -16.02 -17.33 -4.18
N ARG A 139 -15.43 -17.51 -5.37
CA ARG A 139 -14.90 -18.81 -5.81
C ARG A 139 -13.51 -19.08 -5.23
N SER A 140 -12.64 -18.06 -5.24
CA SER A 140 -11.28 -18.12 -4.69
C SER A 140 -10.94 -16.81 -3.99
N ALA A 141 -10.12 -16.87 -2.95
CA ALA A 141 -9.70 -15.68 -2.24
C ALA A 141 -8.18 -15.63 -2.02
N LEU A 142 -7.63 -14.42 -2.02
CA LEU A 142 -6.26 -14.13 -1.59
C LEU A 142 -6.29 -13.31 -0.30
N VAL A 143 -5.61 -13.81 0.72
CA VAL A 143 -5.36 -13.05 1.96
C VAL A 143 -4.04 -12.32 1.81
N ALA A 144 -4.09 -10.98 1.72
CA ALA A 144 -2.96 -10.08 1.53
C ALA A 144 -3.00 -8.91 2.54
N THR A 145 -3.38 -9.22 3.78
CA THR A 145 -3.64 -8.25 4.86
C THR A 145 -2.39 -7.55 5.39
N GLY A 146 -1.21 -8.01 4.99
CA GLY A 146 0.06 -7.41 5.39
C GLY A 146 0.45 -7.75 6.83
N SER A 147 1.14 -6.81 7.47
CA SER A 147 1.64 -6.96 8.84
C SER A 147 1.59 -5.63 9.58
N SER A 148 1.67 -5.68 10.89
CA SER A 148 1.84 -4.53 11.77
C SER A 148 3.26 -4.51 12.34
N VAL A 149 3.74 -3.30 12.69
CA VAL A 149 5.05 -3.14 13.33
C VAL A 149 5.00 -3.71 14.74
N SER A 150 5.90 -4.65 15.05
CA SER A 150 6.10 -5.11 16.41
C SER A 150 6.74 -4.00 17.25
N ARG A 151 6.11 -3.66 18.37
CA ARG A 151 6.68 -2.72 19.35
C ARG A 151 7.45 -3.52 20.39
N VAL A 152 8.74 -3.23 20.51
CA VAL A 152 9.54 -3.77 21.60
C VAL A 152 9.19 -2.95 22.84
N PRO A 153 8.80 -3.56 23.97
CA PRO A 153 8.66 -2.83 25.23
C PRO A 153 10.00 -2.20 25.56
N LEU A 154 10.03 -0.88 25.63
CA LEU A 154 11.21 -0.20 26.19
C LEU A 154 11.21 -0.48 27.68
N ALA A 155 12.29 -1.08 28.18
CA ALA A 155 12.51 -1.33 29.58
C ALA A 155 12.69 -0.01 30.35
#